data_a319b3c10f1597b360362ef57586a01f
#
_entry.id   a319b3c10f1597b360362ef57586a01f
#
_cell.length_a   1.000
_cell.length_b   1.000
_cell.length_c   1.000
_cell.angle_alpha   90.00
_cell.angle_beta   90.00
_cell.angle_gamma   90.00
#
_symmetry.space_group_name_H-M   'P 1'
#
loop_
_entity.id
_entity.type
_entity.pdbx_description
1 polymer ?
#
loop_
_entity_poly.entity_id
_entity_poly.type
_entity_poly.pdbx_seq_one_letter_code
_entity_poly.pdbx_strand_id
1 'polypeptide(L)'
;MSLFKFLTSRTFFIQAFLALAIVVGFTFLVIQFLDFRTNHGQEIKVPDLSKMKLEIAEEKLNDIDLEVFLLDTVDFNPEFPPFTILEQDPKAGSLVKDGRKIYVKLNAGEFTNIEIPEFKDKTYRQILATIKSLTLKEGKITYKTHIAKDVVLQIYQNGRRLRAGDIVKKNSTLDFVLGDGKD
;
A
#
# COMPACT_ATOMS: atom_id res chain seq x y z
N MET A 1 -42.92 -51.90 30.72
CA MET A 1 -43.28 -51.58 29.32
C MET A 1 -42.05 -51.75 28.46
N SER A 2 -42.09 -52.57 27.43
CA SER A 2 -40.88 -52.72 26.56
C SER A 2 -40.69 -51.44 25.73
N LEU A 3 -39.48 -50.98 25.61
CA LEU A 3 -39.06 -49.80 24.79
C LEU A 3 -39.69 -49.82 23.40
N PHE A 4 -39.87 -51.00 22.82
CA PHE A 4 -40.49 -51.19 21.50
C PHE A 4 -41.98 -50.74 21.47
N LYS A 5 -42.77 -51.04 22.52
CA LYS A 5 -44.16 -50.61 22.62
C LYS A 5 -44.31 -49.11 22.80
N PHE A 6 -43.33 -48.46 23.45
CA PHE A 6 -43.30 -46.99 23.59
C PHE A 6 -43.00 -46.31 22.26
N LEU A 7 -41.99 -46.78 21.52
CA LEU A 7 -41.57 -46.21 20.23
C LEU A 7 -42.62 -46.34 19.10
N THR A 8 -43.52 -47.33 19.24
CA THR A 8 -44.64 -47.56 18.29
C THR A 8 -45.94 -46.94 18.75
N SER A 9 -45.96 -46.22 19.89
CA SER A 9 -47.16 -45.59 20.43
C SER A 9 -47.55 -44.32 19.73
N ARG A 10 -48.84 -44.07 19.60
CA ARG A 10 -49.38 -42.80 19.06
C ARG A 10 -48.84 -41.58 19.82
N THR A 11 -48.64 -41.73 21.11
CA THR A 11 -48.13 -40.67 21.99
C THR A 11 -46.68 -40.32 21.64
N PHE A 12 -45.85 -41.30 21.30
CA PHE A 12 -44.46 -41.08 20.88
C PHE A 12 -44.39 -40.27 19.56
N PHE A 13 -45.22 -40.63 18.55
CA PHE A 13 -45.24 -39.91 17.29
C PHE A 13 -45.75 -38.47 17.43
N ILE A 14 -46.73 -38.23 18.29
CA ILE A 14 -47.22 -36.87 18.56
C ILE A 14 -46.13 -36.03 19.24
N GLN A 15 -45.43 -36.61 20.24
CA GLN A 15 -44.37 -35.91 20.94
C GLN A 15 -43.15 -35.64 20.02
N ALA A 16 -42.78 -36.63 19.18
CA ALA A 16 -41.70 -36.48 18.20
C ALA A 16 -42.03 -35.40 17.15
N PHE A 17 -43.28 -35.39 16.65
CA PHE A 17 -43.76 -34.35 15.74
C PHE A 17 -43.75 -32.97 16.39
N LEU A 18 -44.19 -32.86 17.62
CA LEU A 18 -44.22 -31.60 18.38
C LEU A 18 -42.76 -31.09 18.64
N ALA A 19 -41.87 -31.99 19.02
CA ALA A 19 -40.46 -31.67 19.19
C ALA A 19 -39.82 -31.19 17.88
N LEU A 20 -40.09 -31.88 16.76
CA LEU A 20 -39.61 -31.48 15.45
C LEU A 20 -40.16 -30.11 15.03
N ALA A 21 -41.44 -29.86 15.23
CA ALA A 21 -42.09 -28.58 14.93
C ALA A 21 -41.50 -27.42 15.75
N ILE A 22 -41.17 -27.66 17.02
CA ILE A 22 -40.47 -26.66 17.88
C ILE A 22 -39.09 -26.37 17.35
N VAL A 23 -38.31 -27.40 16.98
CA VAL A 23 -36.97 -27.21 16.44
C VAL A 23 -36.98 -26.43 15.11
N VAL A 24 -37.90 -26.80 14.19
CA VAL A 24 -38.03 -26.11 12.91
C VAL A 24 -38.48 -24.64 13.12
N GLY A 25 -39.47 -24.41 14.00
CA GLY A 25 -39.93 -23.07 14.32
C GLY A 25 -38.85 -22.22 14.97
N PHE A 26 -38.07 -22.78 15.89
CA PHE A 26 -36.97 -22.09 16.53
C PHE A 26 -35.85 -21.74 15.51
N THR A 27 -35.49 -22.71 14.67
CA THR A 27 -34.49 -22.49 13.61
C THR A 27 -34.92 -21.37 12.64
N PHE A 28 -36.19 -21.36 12.25
CA PHE A 28 -36.75 -20.30 11.40
C PHE A 28 -36.66 -18.92 12.08
N LEU A 29 -37.02 -18.83 13.36
CA LEU A 29 -36.94 -17.59 14.13
C LEU A 29 -35.47 -17.11 14.27
N VAL A 30 -34.54 -18.03 14.48
CA VAL A 30 -33.12 -17.70 14.58
C VAL A 30 -32.62 -17.15 13.24
N ILE A 31 -32.97 -17.77 12.11
CA ILE A 31 -32.59 -17.29 10.77
C ILE A 31 -33.14 -15.89 10.53
N GLN A 32 -34.43 -15.65 10.80
CA GLN A 32 -35.05 -14.33 10.63
C GLN A 32 -34.40 -13.27 11.54
N PHE A 33 -34.07 -13.65 12.78
CA PHE A 33 -33.38 -12.75 13.70
C PHE A 33 -31.94 -12.41 13.21
N LEU A 34 -31.23 -13.40 12.67
CA LEU A 34 -29.89 -13.19 12.10
C LEU A 34 -29.96 -12.29 10.84
N ASP A 35 -30.90 -12.53 9.93
CA ASP A 35 -31.08 -11.71 8.73
C ASP A 35 -31.37 -10.24 9.10
N PHE A 36 -32.20 -10.00 10.10
CA PHE A 36 -32.48 -8.65 10.60
C PHE A 36 -31.26 -8.00 11.27
N ARG A 37 -30.45 -8.79 11.97
CA ARG A 37 -29.31 -8.30 12.75
C ARG A 37 -28.05 -8.08 11.90
N THR A 38 -27.90 -8.81 10.79
CA THR A 38 -26.65 -8.84 9.99
C THR A 38 -26.72 -8.00 8.71
N ASN A 39 -27.78 -7.21 8.46
CA ASN A 39 -27.96 -6.42 7.23
C ASN A 39 -27.63 -7.26 5.97
N HIS A 40 -28.13 -8.50 5.93
CA HIS A 40 -27.80 -9.45 4.85
C HIS A 40 -28.26 -8.87 3.50
N GLY A 41 -27.32 -8.66 2.56
CA GLY A 41 -27.61 -8.17 1.22
C GLY A 41 -27.43 -6.66 1.00
N GLN A 42 -27.10 -5.88 2.03
CA GLN A 42 -26.71 -4.49 1.83
C GLN A 42 -25.21 -4.45 1.55
N GLU A 43 -24.85 -4.19 0.30
CA GLU A 43 -23.47 -4.04 -0.15
C GLU A 43 -23.25 -2.64 -0.69
N ILE A 44 -22.20 -1.99 -0.24
CA ILE A 44 -21.79 -0.65 -0.63
C ILE A 44 -20.65 -0.79 -1.64
N LYS A 45 -20.78 -0.13 -2.79
CA LYS A 45 -19.74 -0.10 -3.78
C LYS A 45 -18.66 0.90 -3.39
N VAL A 46 -17.43 0.41 -3.22
CA VAL A 46 -16.27 1.25 -2.88
C VAL A 46 -16.00 2.25 -4.02
N PRO A 47 -15.99 3.55 -3.75
CA PRO A 47 -15.67 4.57 -4.75
C PRO A 47 -14.19 4.57 -5.11
N ASP A 48 -13.85 5.18 -6.25
CA ASP A 48 -12.45 5.49 -6.58
C ASP A 48 -12.00 6.70 -5.78
N LEU A 49 -10.91 6.51 -5.03
CA LEU A 49 -10.28 7.52 -4.17
C LEU A 49 -8.93 7.98 -4.73
N SER A 50 -8.49 7.43 -5.86
CA SER A 50 -7.19 7.77 -6.46
C SER A 50 -7.07 9.27 -6.72
N LYS A 51 -5.89 9.83 -6.44
CA LYS A 51 -5.58 11.27 -6.59
C LYS A 51 -6.38 12.21 -5.68
N MET A 52 -7.21 11.69 -4.78
CA MET A 52 -7.91 12.51 -3.78
C MET A 52 -7.00 12.78 -2.58
N LYS A 53 -7.19 13.92 -1.92
CA LYS A 53 -6.61 14.16 -0.60
C LYS A 53 -7.36 13.34 0.44
N LEU A 54 -6.68 13.03 1.54
CA LEU A 54 -7.24 12.18 2.60
C LEU A 54 -8.54 12.73 3.16
N GLU A 55 -8.60 14.04 3.42
CA GLU A 55 -9.77 14.70 3.99
C GLU A 55 -11.01 14.59 3.08
N ILE A 56 -10.82 14.74 1.77
CA ILE A 56 -11.91 14.62 0.77
C ILE A 56 -12.40 13.16 0.67
N ALA A 57 -11.45 12.21 0.76
CA ALA A 57 -11.80 10.79 0.74
C ALA A 57 -12.55 10.38 2.00
N GLU A 58 -12.19 10.93 3.16
CA GLU A 58 -12.87 10.70 4.44
C GLU A 58 -14.33 11.19 4.39
N GLU A 59 -14.55 12.43 3.94
CA GLU A 59 -15.89 12.97 3.75
C GLU A 59 -16.73 12.09 2.81
N LYS A 60 -16.17 11.74 1.64
CA LYS A 60 -16.86 10.92 0.64
C LYS A 60 -17.20 9.51 1.14
N LEU A 61 -16.37 8.90 1.97
CA LEU A 61 -16.59 7.57 2.52
C LEU A 61 -17.60 7.62 3.66
N ASN A 62 -17.55 8.63 4.53
CA ASN A 62 -18.50 8.84 5.61
C ASN A 62 -19.94 9.02 5.09
N ASP A 63 -20.13 9.70 3.96
CA ASP A 63 -21.43 9.88 3.30
C ASP A 63 -22.11 8.56 2.87
N ILE A 64 -21.35 7.48 2.80
CA ILE A 64 -21.81 6.15 2.39
C ILE A 64 -21.54 5.07 3.44
N ASP A 65 -21.42 5.45 4.71
CA ASP A 65 -21.20 4.54 5.84
C ASP A 65 -19.93 3.67 5.71
N LEU A 66 -18.85 4.21 5.10
CA LEU A 66 -17.53 3.60 5.05
C LEU A 66 -16.52 4.47 5.81
N GLU A 67 -15.44 3.84 6.30
CA GLU A 67 -14.37 4.53 7.02
C GLU A 67 -13.05 4.52 6.22
N VAL A 68 -12.32 5.64 6.19
CA VAL A 68 -10.95 5.66 5.67
C VAL A 68 -9.94 5.31 6.76
N PHE A 69 -8.91 4.55 6.43
CA PHE A 69 -7.80 4.25 7.30
C PHE A 69 -6.47 4.43 6.56
N LEU A 70 -5.68 5.41 7.01
CA LEU A 70 -4.34 5.62 6.47
C LEU A 70 -3.41 4.49 6.93
N LEU A 71 -2.94 3.69 5.96
CA LEU A 71 -2.03 2.58 6.22
C LEU A 71 -0.58 3.06 6.24
N ASP A 72 -0.17 3.82 5.22
CA ASP A 72 1.21 4.29 5.05
C ASP A 72 1.29 5.47 4.08
N THR A 73 2.47 6.16 4.11
CA THR A 73 2.86 7.11 3.09
C THR A 73 4.04 6.53 2.32
N VAL A 74 3.83 6.25 1.04
CA VAL A 74 4.83 5.62 0.19
C VAL A 74 5.72 6.64 -0.52
N ASP A 75 6.79 6.16 -1.16
CA ASP A 75 7.71 7.00 -1.95
C ASP A 75 6.96 7.89 -2.95
N PHE A 76 7.49 9.09 -3.18
CA PHE A 76 6.90 10.05 -4.10
C PHE A 76 6.84 9.52 -5.54
N ASN A 77 5.63 9.47 -6.09
CA ASN A 77 5.36 9.18 -7.49
C ASN A 77 4.93 10.48 -8.19
N PRO A 78 5.69 10.99 -9.18
CA PRO A 78 5.36 12.24 -9.88
C PRO A 78 4.11 12.17 -10.77
N GLU A 79 3.57 10.97 -11.05
CA GLU A 79 2.32 10.79 -11.80
C GLU A 79 1.06 11.14 -10.97
N PHE A 80 1.24 11.26 -9.66
CA PHE A 80 0.19 11.60 -8.72
C PHE A 80 0.52 12.90 -8.00
N PRO A 81 -0.48 13.74 -7.71
CA PRO A 81 -0.25 14.92 -6.89
C PRO A 81 0.33 14.56 -5.52
N PRO A 82 1.14 15.44 -4.91
CA PRO A 82 1.64 15.25 -3.55
C PRO A 82 0.50 15.08 -2.54
N PHE A 83 0.71 14.23 -1.54
CA PHE A 83 -0.22 13.97 -0.43
C PHE A 83 -1.61 13.50 -0.85
N THR A 84 -1.71 12.86 -2.03
CA THR A 84 -2.96 12.24 -2.49
C THR A 84 -2.90 10.72 -2.39
N ILE A 85 -4.06 10.08 -2.40
CA ILE A 85 -4.19 8.64 -2.36
C ILE A 85 -3.62 8.02 -3.64
N LEU A 86 -2.65 7.12 -3.45
CA LEU A 86 -1.99 6.36 -4.51
C LEU A 86 -2.62 4.97 -4.68
N GLU A 87 -2.90 4.31 -3.57
CA GLU A 87 -3.46 2.97 -3.53
C GLU A 87 -4.59 2.91 -2.51
N GLN A 88 -5.59 2.08 -2.78
CA GLN A 88 -6.68 1.76 -1.86
C GLN A 88 -6.95 0.26 -1.81
N ASP A 89 -7.37 -0.23 -0.65
CA ASP A 89 -7.83 -1.60 -0.44
C ASP A 89 -9.04 -1.60 0.53
N PRO A 90 -10.20 -2.12 0.12
CA PRO A 90 -10.55 -2.76 -1.17
C PRO A 90 -10.49 -1.83 -2.38
N LYS A 91 -10.26 -2.43 -3.55
CA LYS A 91 -10.19 -1.68 -4.82
C LYS A 91 -11.51 -0.98 -5.14
N ALA A 92 -11.43 0.11 -5.90
CA ALA A 92 -12.60 0.79 -6.45
C ALA A 92 -13.52 -0.20 -7.19
N GLY A 93 -14.82 -0.10 -6.93
CA GLY A 93 -15.82 -0.99 -7.49
C GLY A 93 -16.08 -2.29 -6.72
N SER A 94 -15.26 -2.62 -5.71
CA SER A 94 -15.52 -3.76 -4.81
C SER A 94 -16.81 -3.54 -4.02
N LEU A 95 -17.51 -4.61 -3.73
CA LEU A 95 -18.70 -4.59 -2.87
C LEU A 95 -18.28 -4.95 -1.44
N VAL A 96 -18.64 -4.11 -0.50
CA VAL A 96 -18.29 -4.25 0.93
C VAL A 96 -19.50 -3.99 1.81
N LYS A 97 -19.45 -4.41 3.07
CA LYS A 97 -20.49 -4.10 4.04
C LYS A 97 -20.30 -2.70 4.63
N ASP A 98 -21.37 -2.16 5.18
CA ASP A 98 -21.39 -0.94 5.99
C ASP A 98 -20.31 -0.97 7.10
N GLY A 99 -19.74 0.16 7.45
CA GLY A 99 -18.67 0.29 8.43
C GLY A 99 -17.33 -0.36 8.01
N ARG A 100 -17.18 -0.78 6.73
CA ARG A 100 -15.92 -1.35 6.26
C ARG A 100 -14.84 -0.27 6.18
N LYS A 101 -13.68 -0.58 6.73
CA LYS A 101 -12.49 0.27 6.59
C LYS A 101 -11.86 0.11 5.21
N ILE A 102 -11.62 1.24 4.57
CA ILE A 102 -10.90 1.35 3.32
C ILE A 102 -9.50 1.82 3.65
N TYR A 103 -8.54 0.94 3.47
CA TYR A 103 -7.14 1.23 3.71
C TYR A 103 -6.56 1.98 2.52
N VAL A 104 -5.85 3.07 2.79
CA VAL A 104 -5.25 3.91 1.75
C VAL A 104 -3.77 4.14 2.01
N LYS A 105 -3.00 4.26 0.93
CA LYS A 105 -1.63 4.73 0.97
C LYS A 105 -1.52 6.07 0.27
N LEU A 106 -0.83 7.01 0.91
CA LEU A 106 -0.61 8.34 0.37
C LEU A 106 0.69 8.41 -0.41
N ASN A 107 0.69 9.22 -1.47
CA ASN A 107 1.88 9.66 -2.15
C ASN A 107 2.66 10.63 -1.25
N ALA A 108 3.96 10.47 -1.12
CA ALA A 108 4.79 11.43 -0.40
C ALA A 108 4.71 12.83 -1.05
N GLY A 109 5.07 13.87 -0.29
CA GLY A 109 5.10 15.25 -0.80
C GLY A 109 6.20 15.51 -1.81
N GLU A 110 7.33 14.80 -1.66
CA GLU A 110 8.52 14.95 -2.49
C GLU A 110 9.41 13.70 -2.41
N PHE A 111 10.40 13.62 -3.30
CA PHE A 111 11.40 12.57 -3.24
C PHE A 111 12.21 12.63 -1.93
N THR A 112 12.50 11.46 -1.38
CA THR A 112 13.35 11.29 -0.20
C THR A 112 14.74 11.90 -0.42
N ASN A 113 15.29 12.48 0.62
CA ASN A 113 16.64 13.00 0.63
C ASN A 113 17.66 11.86 0.69
N ILE A 114 18.67 11.91 -0.15
CA ILE A 114 19.79 10.95 -0.23
C ILE A 114 21.08 11.70 0.00
N GLU A 115 21.91 11.18 0.89
CA GLU A 115 23.25 11.70 1.15
C GLU A 115 24.24 11.15 0.13
N ILE A 116 25.08 12.02 -0.45
CA ILE A 116 26.14 11.62 -1.39
C ILE A 116 27.23 10.87 -0.61
N PRO A 117 27.52 9.62 -0.98
CA PRO A 117 28.55 8.83 -0.30
C PRO A 117 29.95 9.37 -0.53
N GLU A 118 30.90 8.95 0.32
CA GLU A 118 32.31 9.24 0.10
C GLU A 118 32.80 8.61 -1.22
N PHE A 119 33.30 9.44 -2.11
CA PHE A 119 33.74 9.04 -3.45
C PHE A 119 35.22 9.33 -3.73
N LYS A 120 35.89 10.06 -2.83
CA LYS A 120 37.30 10.38 -3.01
C LYS A 120 38.14 9.09 -3.08
N ASP A 121 39.08 9.05 -3.99
CA ASP A 121 40.00 7.91 -4.23
C ASP A 121 39.29 6.57 -4.59
N LYS A 122 37.97 6.61 -4.91
CA LYS A 122 37.23 5.44 -5.40
C LYS A 122 37.11 5.44 -6.92
N THR A 123 37.11 4.23 -7.48
CA THR A 123 36.91 4.07 -8.91
C THR A 123 35.42 4.33 -9.28
N TYR A 124 35.20 4.78 -10.50
CA TYR A 124 33.87 4.98 -11.04
C TYR A 124 32.97 3.75 -10.88
N ARG A 125 33.49 2.55 -11.12
CA ARG A 125 32.74 1.30 -10.99
C ARG A 125 32.21 1.07 -9.57
N GLN A 126 33.04 1.38 -8.56
CA GLN A 126 32.61 1.27 -7.15
C GLN A 126 31.52 2.28 -6.81
N ILE A 127 31.73 3.53 -7.21
CA ILE A 127 30.76 4.60 -6.93
C ILE A 127 29.46 4.38 -7.70
N LEU A 128 29.51 3.95 -8.95
CA LEU A 128 28.31 3.67 -9.74
C LEU A 128 27.43 2.60 -9.09
N ALA A 129 28.02 1.54 -8.54
CA ALA A 129 27.26 0.52 -7.80
C ALA A 129 26.53 1.13 -6.58
N THR A 130 27.24 1.96 -5.81
CA THR A 130 26.67 2.65 -4.64
C THR A 130 25.57 3.66 -5.05
N ILE A 131 25.81 4.46 -6.09
CA ILE A 131 24.83 5.44 -6.61
C ILE A 131 23.54 4.73 -7.08
N LYS A 132 23.68 3.61 -7.78
CA LYS A 132 22.52 2.81 -8.22
C LYS A 132 21.76 2.18 -7.04
N SER A 133 22.44 1.70 -6.01
CA SER A 133 21.79 1.17 -4.80
C SER A 133 21.01 2.25 -4.03
N LEU A 134 21.45 3.50 -4.10
CA LEU A 134 20.78 4.68 -3.55
C LEU A 134 19.67 5.24 -4.47
N THR A 135 19.35 4.53 -5.56
CA THR A 135 18.33 4.96 -6.54
C THR A 135 18.64 6.32 -7.20
N LEU A 136 19.91 6.70 -7.27
CA LEU A 136 20.37 7.85 -8.03
C LEU A 136 20.71 7.43 -9.47
N LYS A 137 20.62 8.36 -10.41
CA LYS A 137 20.82 8.10 -11.84
C LYS A 137 22.18 8.58 -12.30
N GLU A 138 22.77 7.81 -13.20
CA GLU A 138 23.98 8.17 -13.93
C GLU A 138 23.66 9.20 -15.00
N GLY A 139 24.42 10.31 -15.02
CA GLY A 139 24.35 11.37 -16.01
C GLY A 139 25.54 11.36 -16.94
N LYS A 140 26.04 12.54 -17.29
CA LYS A 140 27.16 12.72 -18.21
C LYS A 140 28.47 12.35 -17.55
N ILE A 141 29.34 11.65 -18.29
CA ILE A 141 30.71 11.37 -17.89
C ILE A 141 31.65 12.29 -18.71
N THR A 142 32.58 12.96 -18.01
CA THR A 142 33.66 13.75 -18.61
C THR A 142 34.99 13.30 -18.03
N TYR A 143 36.07 13.41 -18.82
CA TYR A 143 37.41 13.06 -18.38
C TYR A 143 38.25 14.30 -18.18
N LYS A 144 39.17 14.26 -17.20
CA LYS A 144 40.16 15.29 -16.91
C LYS A 144 41.51 14.62 -16.69
N THR A 145 42.60 15.29 -17.09
CA THR A 145 43.95 14.83 -16.88
C THR A 145 44.20 14.49 -15.41
N HIS A 146 44.52 13.25 -15.17
CA HIS A 146 44.84 12.70 -13.87
C HIS A 146 45.45 11.30 -14.01
N ILE A 147 46.54 11.03 -13.28
CA ILE A 147 47.31 9.79 -13.35
C ILE A 147 46.49 8.52 -13.14
N ALA A 148 45.49 8.56 -12.24
CA ALA A 148 44.64 7.42 -11.95
C ALA A 148 43.47 7.38 -12.95
N LYS A 149 43.44 6.36 -13.79
CA LYS A 149 42.37 6.13 -14.75
C LYS A 149 41.05 5.73 -14.03
N ASP A 150 39.95 6.30 -14.49
CA ASP A 150 38.58 6.01 -14.01
C ASP A 150 38.37 6.24 -12.50
N VAL A 151 39.21 7.02 -11.86
CA VAL A 151 38.97 7.50 -10.50
C VAL A 151 37.98 8.67 -10.54
N VAL A 152 37.04 8.72 -9.59
CA VAL A 152 36.07 9.81 -9.50
C VAL A 152 36.72 11.04 -8.87
N LEU A 153 36.88 12.07 -9.67
CA LEU A 153 37.48 13.35 -9.24
C LEU A 153 36.42 14.31 -8.71
N GLN A 154 35.29 14.36 -9.37
CA GLN A 154 34.20 15.29 -9.01
C GLN A 154 32.84 14.70 -9.42
N ILE A 155 31.82 15.07 -8.66
CA ILE A 155 30.41 14.77 -8.94
C ILE A 155 29.64 16.08 -9.02
N TYR A 156 28.72 16.17 -9.99
CA TYR A 156 27.89 17.34 -10.19
C TYR A 156 26.41 16.95 -10.28
N GLN A 157 25.53 17.86 -9.89
CA GLN A 157 24.08 17.81 -10.14
C GLN A 157 23.66 19.18 -10.69
N ASN A 158 23.08 19.19 -11.87
CA ASN A 158 22.61 20.43 -12.53
C ASN A 158 23.69 21.54 -12.55
N GLY A 159 24.96 21.20 -12.78
CA GLY A 159 26.07 22.15 -12.78
C GLY A 159 26.63 22.52 -11.38
N ARG A 160 25.95 22.15 -10.29
CA ARG A 160 26.46 22.35 -8.93
C ARG A 160 27.41 21.20 -8.56
N ARG A 161 28.63 21.54 -8.10
CA ARG A 161 29.56 20.56 -7.57
C ARG A 161 29.06 20.01 -6.24
N LEU A 162 29.05 18.69 -6.10
CA LEU A 162 28.71 17.98 -4.88
C LEU A 162 29.93 17.48 -4.13
N ARG A 163 29.79 17.37 -2.81
CA ARG A 163 30.78 16.77 -1.90
C ARG A 163 30.14 15.57 -1.21
N ALA A 164 30.93 14.72 -0.63
CA ALA A 164 30.45 13.69 0.29
C ALA A 164 29.68 14.36 1.45
N GLY A 165 28.55 13.79 1.82
CA GLY A 165 27.63 14.36 2.82
C GLY A 165 26.59 15.36 2.25
N ASP A 166 26.76 15.86 1.03
CA ASP A 166 25.73 16.71 0.40
C ASP A 166 24.45 15.94 0.17
N ILE A 167 23.31 16.62 0.34
CA ILE A 167 21.99 16.03 0.17
C ILE A 167 21.44 16.32 -1.21
N VAL A 168 20.96 15.28 -1.88
CA VAL A 168 20.24 15.32 -3.15
C VAL A 168 18.92 14.56 -3.05
N LYS A 169 17.99 14.80 -3.95
CA LYS A 169 16.73 14.06 -3.99
C LYS A 169 16.94 12.67 -4.64
N LYS A 170 16.24 11.66 -4.14
CA LYS A 170 16.09 10.35 -4.79
C LYS A 170 15.76 10.53 -6.28
N ASN A 171 16.25 9.65 -7.14
CA ASN A 171 16.12 9.74 -8.59
C ASN A 171 16.88 10.90 -9.27
N SER A 172 17.67 11.70 -8.54
CA SER A 172 18.53 12.74 -9.13
C SER A 172 19.57 12.15 -10.08
N THR A 173 19.84 12.87 -11.16
CA THR A 173 20.90 12.53 -12.13
C THR A 173 22.20 13.19 -11.71
N LEU A 174 23.28 12.42 -11.64
CA LEU A 174 24.61 12.87 -11.23
C LEU A 174 25.60 12.76 -12.40
N ASP A 175 26.28 13.85 -12.71
CA ASP A 175 27.34 13.91 -13.70
C ASP A 175 28.70 13.66 -13.04
N PHE A 176 29.59 12.97 -13.74
CA PHE A 176 30.89 12.53 -13.21
C PHE A 176 32.06 13.12 -13.98
N VAL A 177 33.08 13.54 -13.27
CA VAL A 177 34.39 13.87 -13.82
C VAL A 177 35.38 12.81 -13.36
N LEU A 178 35.95 12.10 -14.30
CA LEU A 178 36.88 10.99 -14.08
C LEU A 178 38.30 11.32 -14.53
N GLY A 179 39.28 10.65 -13.95
CA GLY A 179 40.64 10.69 -14.41
C GLY A 179 40.85 9.92 -15.74
N ASP A 180 41.63 10.45 -16.66
CA ASP A 180 41.89 9.84 -17.96
C ASP A 180 43.10 8.88 -17.99
N GLY A 181 43.86 8.78 -16.90
CA GLY A 181 45.06 7.95 -16.79
C GLY A 181 46.28 8.56 -17.45
N LYS A 182 46.33 9.88 -17.58
CA LYS A 182 47.46 10.60 -18.17
C LYS A 182 48.04 11.61 -17.18
N ASP A 183 49.33 11.88 -17.34
CA ASP A 183 50.04 12.95 -16.61
C ASP A 183 49.87 14.30 -17.28
#